data_b44aa8b60588c6ec6705dcb4a149181e
#
_entry.id   b44aa8b60588c6ec6705dcb4a149181e
#
_cell.length_a   1.000
_cell.length_b   1.000
_cell.length_c   1.000
_cell.angle_alpha   90.00
_cell.angle_beta   90.00
_cell.angle_gamma   90.00
#
_symmetry.space_group_name_H-M   'P 1'
#
loop_
_entity.id
_entity.type
_entity.pdbx_description
1 polymer ?
#
loop_
_entity_poly.entity_id
_entity_poly.type
_entity_poly.pdbx_seq_one_letter_code
_entity_poly.pdbx_strand_id
1 'polypeptide(L)'
;MGTLDATTKGAITVYQAVHDLPETGEADAATWASILSSEAADRRDPSPYTWVSVTESLPETLEVHRGHRVVFTTPANTGVPGAATEQGIFPIYSRFVSTTMSGTDVDGTKYKVPDVPWVNYFNGGDAVHGYPRASYGFPQSNGCVELPIEAAHTVFGMLRLGDIVWVT
;
A
#
# COMPACT_ATOMS: atom_id res chain seq x y z
N MET A 1 -28.00 -0.13 8.03
CA MET A 1 -26.73 -0.75 8.40
C MET A 1 -25.70 -0.24 7.42
N GLY A 2 -24.65 0.49 7.86
CA GLY A 2 -23.64 0.98 6.95
C GLY A 2 -22.75 -0.18 6.46
N THR A 3 -22.30 -0.14 5.22
CA THR A 3 -21.26 -1.04 4.71
C THR A 3 -19.91 -0.48 5.13
N LEU A 4 -19.01 -1.33 5.62
CA LEU A 4 -17.63 -0.94 5.85
C LEU A 4 -16.95 -0.65 4.49
N ASP A 5 -16.41 0.53 4.34
CA ASP A 5 -15.59 0.85 3.17
C ASP A 5 -14.22 0.17 3.22
N ALA A 6 -13.47 0.25 2.13
CA ALA A 6 -12.17 -0.41 2.02
C ALA A 6 -11.16 0.13 3.05
N THR A 7 -11.18 1.43 3.30
CA THR A 7 -10.30 2.08 4.29
C THR A 7 -10.58 1.60 5.70
N THR A 8 -11.87 1.49 6.08
CA THR A 8 -12.27 0.96 7.40
C THR A 8 -11.89 -0.51 7.55
N LYS A 9 -12.08 -1.32 6.51
CA LYS A 9 -11.61 -2.72 6.51
C LYS A 9 -10.11 -2.82 6.68
N GLY A 10 -9.35 -1.99 5.95
CA GLY A 10 -7.91 -1.91 6.08
C GLY A 10 -7.47 -1.56 7.50
N ALA A 11 -8.08 -0.55 8.12
CA ALA A 11 -7.79 -0.17 9.50
C ALA A 11 -8.08 -1.31 10.50
N ILE A 12 -9.18 -2.05 10.30
CA ILE A 12 -9.50 -3.23 11.12
C ILE A 12 -8.43 -4.32 10.92
N THR A 13 -8.02 -4.60 9.68
CA THR A 13 -6.98 -5.59 9.38
C THR A 13 -5.66 -5.23 10.07
N VAL A 14 -5.24 -3.96 9.98
CA VAL A 14 -4.03 -3.48 10.69
C VAL A 14 -4.17 -3.64 12.20
N TYR A 15 -5.32 -3.26 12.76
CA TYR A 15 -5.58 -3.46 14.20
C TYR A 15 -5.44 -4.95 14.59
N GLN A 16 -6.05 -5.84 13.82
CA GLN A 16 -6.00 -7.29 14.04
C GLN A 16 -4.55 -7.80 13.97
N ALA A 17 -3.78 -7.39 12.97
CA ALA A 17 -2.37 -7.77 12.82
C ALA A 17 -1.50 -7.32 14.00
N VAL A 18 -1.71 -6.10 14.51
CA VAL A 18 -0.94 -5.54 15.63
C VAL A 18 -1.28 -6.22 16.97
N HIS A 19 -2.51 -6.74 17.07
CA HIS A 19 -2.99 -7.41 18.30
C HIS A 19 -3.02 -8.94 18.20
N ASP A 20 -2.30 -9.52 17.23
CA ASP A 20 -2.19 -10.98 17.01
C ASP A 20 -3.57 -11.66 16.83
N LEU A 21 -4.53 -10.96 16.24
CA LEU A 21 -5.85 -11.48 15.88
C LEU A 21 -5.87 -11.97 14.43
N PRO A 22 -6.82 -12.85 14.03
CA PRO A 22 -7.01 -13.20 12.63
C PRO A 22 -7.31 -11.95 11.77
N GLU A 23 -6.54 -11.75 10.69
CA GLU A 23 -6.61 -10.58 9.80
C GLU A 23 -7.79 -10.69 8.82
N THR A 24 -9.03 -10.60 9.33
CA THR A 24 -10.25 -10.76 8.55
C THR A 24 -10.75 -9.45 7.90
N GLY A 25 -10.33 -8.30 8.44
CA GLY A 25 -10.89 -6.99 8.06
C GLY A 25 -12.34 -6.80 8.53
N GLU A 26 -12.87 -7.70 9.37
CA GLU A 26 -14.20 -7.60 9.96
C GLU A 26 -14.09 -7.36 11.47
N ALA A 27 -14.89 -6.43 11.99
CA ALA A 27 -14.97 -6.19 13.42
C ALA A 27 -15.82 -7.29 14.09
N ASP A 28 -15.25 -8.49 14.17
CA ASP A 28 -15.85 -9.65 14.81
C ASP A 28 -15.82 -9.55 16.37
N ALA A 29 -16.35 -10.55 17.05
CA ALA A 29 -16.43 -10.56 18.50
C ALA A 29 -15.04 -10.50 19.17
N ALA A 30 -14.02 -11.13 18.58
CA ALA A 30 -12.66 -11.12 19.13
C ALA A 30 -12.03 -9.72 18.97
N THR A 31 -12.23 -9.09 17.81
CA THR A 31 -11.79 -7.73 17.54
C THR A 31 -12.45 -6.73 18.50
N TRP A 32 -13.76 -6.80 18.69
CA TRP A 32 -14.47 -5.94 19.65
C TRP A 32 -14.01 -6.16 21.08
N ALA A 33 -13.83 -7.42 21.51
CA ALA A 33 -13.34 -7.73 22.85
C ALA A 33 -11.94 -7.13 23.09
N SER A 34 -11.06 -7.19 22.09
CA SER A 34 -9.71 -6.59 22.16
C SER A 34 -9.78 -5.07 22.28
N ILE A 35 -10.58 -4.40 21.44
CA ILE A 35 -10.76 -2.94 21.46
C ILE A 35 -11.28 -2.48 22.82
N LEU A 36 -12.37 -3.07 23.30
CA LEU A 36 -12.99 -2.69 24.58
C LEU A 36 -12.07 -2.96 25.77
N SER A 37 -11.32 -4.07 25.75
CA SER A 37 -10.32 -4.37 26.77
C SER A 37 -9.17 -3.37 26.79
N SER A 38 -8.71 -2.92 25.62
CA SER A 38 -7.64 -1.94 25.50
C SER A 38 -8.10 -0.56 25.99
N GLU A 39 -9.31 -0.14 25.63
CA GLU A 39 -9.91 1.11 26.11
C GLU A 39 -10.12 1.10 27.62
N ALA A 40 -10.71 0.03 28.17
CA ALA A 40 -10.94 -0.11 29.62
C ALA A 40 -9.64 -0.09 30.43
N ALA A 41 -8.52 -0.50 29.84
CA ALA A 41 -7.21 -0.51 30.46
C ALA A 41 -6.38 0.75 30.16
N ASP A 42 -6.94 1.75 29.46
CA ASP A 42 -6.23 2.94 28.92
C ASP A 42 -4.91 2.55 28.23
N ARG A 43 -4.93 1.41 27.52
CA ARG A 43 -3.76 0.92 26.77
C ARG A 43 -3.73 1.57 25.42
N ARG A 44 -2.61 2.20 25.10
CA ARG A 44 -2.31 2.66 23.75
C ARG A 44 -1.57 1.59 23.00
N ASP A 45 -1.75 1.58 21.69
CA ASP A 45 -1.04 0.66 20.81
C ASP A 45 0.47 0.83 21.00
N PRO A 46 1.21 -0.24 21.35
CA PRO A 46 2.65 -0.15 21.61
C PRO A 46 3.46 0.05 20.33
N SER A 47 2.87 -0.28 19.18
CA SER A 47 3.54 -0.19 17.88
C SER A 47 2.81 0.81 16.99
N PRO A 48 3.47 1.89 16.54
CA PRO A 48 2.87 2.82 15.62
C PRO A 48 2.55 2.13 14.29
N TYR A 49 1.39 2.45 13.71
CA TYR A 49 0.98 1.97 12.40
C TYR A 49 2.00 2.34 11.33
N THR A 50 2.23 1.40 10.40
CA THR A 50 3.00 1.65 9.20
C THR A 50 2.06 2.09 8.08
N TRP A 51 2.47 3.08 7.31
CA TRP A 51 1.75 3.55 6.14
C TRP A 51 2.73 4.20 5.16
N VAL A 52 2.32 4.36 3.92
CA VAL A 52 3.12 5.05 2.90
C VAL A 52 2.38 6.26 2.36
N SER A 53 3.12 7.35 2.10
CA SER A 53 2.70 8.44 1.25
C SER A 53 3.40 8.34 -0.10
N VAL A 54 2.65 8.59 -1.16
CA VAL A 54 3.15 8.74 -2.53
C VAL A 54 2.85 10.15 -2.97
N THR A 55 3.88 10.91 -3.31
CA THR A 55 3.75 12.29 -3.77
C THR A 55 3.96 12.35 -5.27
N GLU A 56 2.92 12.78 -6.00
CA GLU A 56 2.94 12.94 -7.46
C GLU A 56 3.57 14.26 -7.92
N SER A 57 3.91 15.16 -6.99
CA SER A 57 4.68 16.36 -7.30
C SER A 57 6.14 16.02 -7.61
N LEU A 58 6.68 16.60 -8.68
CA LEU A 58 8.05 16.33 -9.13
C LEU A 58 9.12 16.90 -8.18
N PRO A 59 10.14 16.15 -7.83
CA PRO A 59 10.34 14.73 -8.14
C PRO A 59 9.40 13.83 -7.33
N GLU A 60 8.73 12.85 -7.99
CA GLU A 60 7.85 11.92 -7.32
C GLU A 60 8.59 11.02 -6.34
N THR A 61 8.00 10.82 -5.17
CA THR A 61 8.62 10.05 -4.09
C THR A 61 7.60 9.17 -3.37
N LEU A 62 8.11 8.09 -2.78
CA LEU A 62 7.39 7.30 -1.80
C LEU A 62 8.11 7.40 -0.46
N GLU A 63 7.36 7.66 0.61
CA GLU A 63 7.85 7.63 1.98
C GLU A 63 7.11 6.56 2.79
N VAL A 64 7.87 5.77 3.56
CA VAL A 64 7.31 4.85 4.55
C VAL A 64 7.33 5.54 5.91
N HIS A 65 6.18 5.52 6.57
CA HIS A 65 5.98 6.11 7.89
C HIS A 65 5.72 5.04 8.96
N ARG A 66 6.20 5.28 10.17
CA ARG A 66 5.74 4.61 11.40
C ARG A 66 5.17 5.66 12.35
N GLY A 67 3.85 5.66 12.50
CA GLY A 67 3.13 6.78 13.11
C GLY A 67 3.41 8.07 12.33
N HIS A 68 3.99 9.06 13.00
CA HIS A 68 4.33 10.36 12.39
C HIS A 68 5.78 10.49 11.90
N ARG A 69 6.57 9.41 11.98
CA ARG A 69 7.99 9.44 11.59
C ARG A 69 8.18 8.80 10.23
N VAL A 70 8.80 9.53 9.30
CA VAL A 70 9.35 8.95 8.07
C VAL A 70 10.53 8.05 8.46
N VAL A 71 10.48 6.79 8.04
CA VAL A 71 11.52 5.78 8.33
C VAL A 71 12.27 5.35 7.07
N PHE A 72 11.71 5.62 5.89
CA PHE A 72 12.35 5.34 4.61
C PHE A 72 11.78 6.26 3.53
N THR A 73 12.62 6.74 2.60
CA THR A 73 12.23 7.57 1.45
C THR A 73 12.94 7.03 0.20
N THR A 74 12.22 6.98 -0.91
CA THR A 74 12.75 6.54 -2.20
C THR A 74 12.11 7.34 -3.33
N PRO A 75 12.83 7.61 -4.44
CA PRO A 75 12.17 8.09 -5.65
C PRO A 75 11.18 7.02 -6.16
N ALA A 76 10.08 7.49 -6.72
CA ALA A 76 9.01 6.64 -7.26
C ALA A 76 8.60 7.13 -8.64
N ASN A 77 7.91 6.28 -9.41
CA ASN A 77 7.23 6.68 -10.63
C ASN A 77 5.75 6.35 -10.46
N THR A 78 4.89 7.29 -10.79
CA THR A 78 3.44 7.08 -10.82
C THR A 78 2.93 6.93 -12.27
N GLY A 79 1.62 6.88 -12.43
CA GLY A 79 0.96 6.67 -13.71
C GLY A 79 1.07 7.87 -14.65
N VAL A 80 1.26 7.58 -15.94
CA VAL A 80 1.28 8.62 -17.00
C VAL A 80 -0.11 9.25 -17.20
N PRO A 81 -0.20 10.45 -17.81
CA PRO A 81 -1.48 11.01 -18.23
C PRO A 81 -2.29 10.01 -19.06
N GLY A 82 -3.54 9.76 -18.66
CA GLY A 82 -4.42 8.75 -19.28
C GLY A 82 -4.42 7.39 -18.57
N ALA A 83 -3.44 7.14 -17.70
CA ALA A 83 -3.39 6.01 -16.77
C ALA A 83 -2.77 6.47 -15.44
N ALA A 84 -3.23 7.60 -14.91
CA ALA A 84 -2.71 8.19 -13.68
C ALA A 84 -2.97 7.27 -12.48
N THR A 85 -2.04 7.27 -11.52
CA THR A 85 -2.30 6.66 -10.21
C THR A 85 -3.44 7.42 -9.54
N GLU A 86 -4.44 6.71 -9.03
CA GLU A 86 -5.59 7.36 -8.41
C GLU A 86 -5.19 7.98 -7.06
N GLN A 87 -5.45 9.27 -6.89
CA GLN A 87 -5.25 9.96 -5.61
C GLN A 87 -6.26 9.48 -4.58
N GLY A 88 -5.82 9.29 -3.34
CA GLY A 88 -6.71 8.82 -2.29
C GLY A 88 -5.98 8.03 -1.21
N ILE A 89 -6.77 7.36 -0.37
CA ILE A 89 -6.31 6.56 0.76
C ILE A 89 -6.80 5.14 0.54
N PHE A 90 -5.87 4.21 0.36
CA PHE A 90 -6.17 2.83 -0.03
C PHE A 90 -5.47 1.85 0.91
N PRO A 91 -6.14 0.78 1.36
CA PRO A 91 -5.47 -0.31 2.07
C PRO A 91 -4.77 -1.26 1.10
N ILE A 92 -3.63 -1.79 1.51
CA ILE A 92 -3.01 -2.91 0.80
C ILE A 92 -3.89 -4.15 0.98
N TYR A 93 -4.45 -4.68 -0.10
CA TYR A 93 -5.37 -5.80 -0.05
C TYR A 93 -4.78 -7.14 -0.53
N SER A 94 -3.63 -7.10 -1.21
CA SER A 94 -2.95 -8.32 -1.68
C SER A 94 -1.46 -8.08 -1.86
N ARG A 95 -0.63 -9.10 -1.58
CA ARG A 95 0.83 -8.98 -1.63
C ARG A 95 1.46 -10.22 -2.24
N PHE A 96 2.50 -10.00 -3.06
CA PHE A 96 3.27 -11.09 -3.69
C PHE A 96 4.75 -10.74 -3.72
N VAL A 97 5.60 -11.70 -3.38
CA VAL A 97 7.06 -11.58 -3.58
C VAL A 97 7.38 -11.39 -5.06
N SER A 98 6.65 -12.10 -5.93
CA SER A 98 6.69 -11.93 -7.38
C SER A 98 5.36 -12.36 -7.99
N THR A 99 4.94 -11.67 -9.05
CA THR A 99 3.73 -12.04 -9.81
C THR A 99 3.82 -11.59 -11.25
N THR A 100 2.95 -12.14 -12.11
CA THR A 100 2.74 -11.62 -13.47
C THR A 100 1.70 -10.51 -13.43
N MET A 101 2.05 -9.33 -13.89
CA MET A 101 1.12 -8.21 -14.08
C MET A 101 0.71 -8.11 -15.54
N SER A 102 -0.57 -7.83 -15.79
CA SER A 102 -1.10 -7.66 -17.14
C SER A 102 -2.17 -6.58 -17.15
N GLY A 103 -2.27 -5.90 -18.26
CA GLY A 103 -3.24 -4.81 -18.43
C GLY A 103 -3.31 -4.35 -19.87
N THR A 104 -3.78 -3.12 -20.02
CA THR A 104 -3.87 -2.42 -21.32
C THR A 104 -3.20 -1.07 -21.17
N ASP A 105 -2.27 -0.77 -22.03
CA ASP A 105 -1.56 0.50 -22.08
C ASP A 105 -2.48 1.64 -22.57
N VAL A 106 -2.07 2.89 -22.39
CA VAL A 106 -2.84 4.08 -22.81
C VAL A 106 -3.15 4.12 -24.31
N ASP A 107 -2.34 3.46 -25.12
CA ASP A 107 -2.54 3.32 -26.56
C ASP A 107 -3.47 2.15 -26.96
N GLY A 108 -3.99 1.40 -25.98
CA GLY A 108 -4.82 0.22 -26.18
C GLY A 108 -4.06 -1.09 -26.34
N THR A 109 -2.73 -1.08 -26.34
CA THR A 109 -1.91 -2.29 -26.44
C THR A 109 -1.99 -3.10 -25.15
N LYS A 110 -2.24 -4.40 -25.27
CA LYS A 110 -2.20 -5.30 -24.10
C LYS A 110 -0.77 -5.66 -23.74
N TYR A 111 -0.49 -5.63 -22.46
CA TYR A 111 0.81 -6.06 -21.93
C TYR A 111 0.67 -7.21 -20.92
N LYS A 112 1.74 -7.98 -20.80
CA LYS A 112 1.90 -9.01 -19.79
C LYS A 112 3.37 -9.08 -19.38
N VAL A 113 3.65 -8.68 -18.14
CA VAL A 113 5.00 -8.62 -17.58
C VAL A 113 5.12 -9.71 -16.52
N PRO A 114 5.90 -10.78 -16.77
CA PRO A 114 6.16 -11.80 -15.77
C PRO A 114 7.14 -11.30 -14.71
N ASP A 115 7.16 -11.98 -13.57
CA ASP A 115 8.15 -11.85 -12.52
C ASP A 115 8.33 -10.42 -11.95
N VAL A 116 7.24 -9.64 -11.92
CA VAL A 116 7.24 -8.32 -11.26
C VAL A 116 7.44 -8.53 -9.76
N PRO A 117 8.52 -7.97 -9.15
CA PRO A 117 8.87 -8.27 -7.77
C PRO A 117 8.25 -7.32 -6.75
N TRP A 118 8.07 -7.82 -5.53
CA TRP A 118 7.74 -7.05 -4.31
C TRP A 118 6.44 -6.26 -4.40
N VAL A 119 5.38 -6.92 -4.86
CA VAL A 119 4.10 -6.31 -5.22
C VAL A 119 3.18 -6.18 -4.02
N ASN A 120 2.69 -4.95 -3.79
CA ASN A 120 1.66 -4.61 -2.79
C ASN A 120 0.50 -3.92 -3.53
N TYR A 121 -0.56 -4.68 -3.85
CA TYR A 121 -1.76 -4.13 -4.50
C TYR A 121 -2.58 -3.30 -3.52
N PHE A 122 -3.00 -2.09 -3.94
CA PHE A 122 -3.75 -1.17 -3.09
C PHE A 122 -5.06 -0.66 -3.73
N ASN A 123 -5.14 -0.52 -5.07
CA ASN A 123 -6.35 -0.04 -5.74
C ASN A 123 -6.55 -0.71 -7.10
N GLY A 124 -7.64 -1.47 -7.30
CA GLY A 124 -7.92 -2.16 -8.55
C GLY A 124 -6.74 -3.03 -9.01
N GLY A 125 -6.03 -2.61 -10.07
CA GLY A 125 -4.81 -3.23 -10.55
C GLY A 125 -3.52 -2.52 -10.11
N ASP A 126 -3.65 -1.37 -9.44
CA ASP A 126 -2.51 -0.56 -9.03
C ASP A 126 -1.80 -1.14 -7.81
N ALA A 127 -0.48 -1.12 -7.86
CA ALA A 127 0.37 -1.66 -6.82
C ALA A 127 1.63 -0.82 -6.62
N VAL A 128 2.18 -0.85 -5.40
CA VAL A 128 3.58 -0.47 -5.14
C VAL A 128 4.44 -1.69 -5.42
N HIS A 129 5.40 -1.59 -6.35
CA HIS A 129 6.23 -2.72 -6.74
C HIS A 129 7.61 -2.30 -7.27
N GLY A 130 8.51 -3.26 -7.41
CA GLY A 130 9.79 -3.06 -8.09
C GLY A 130 9.65 -3.12 -9.60
N TYR A 131 10.28 -2.15 -10.31
CA TYR A 131 10.37 -2.21 -11.76
C TYR A 131 11.66 -1.52 -12.22
N PRO A 132 12.45 -2.13 -13.15
CA PRO A 132 13.70 -1.53 -13.61
C PRO A 132 13.42 -0.36 -14.57
N ARG A 133 13.86 0.83 -14.21
CA ARG A 133 13.83 2.04 -15.04
C ARG A 133 15.22 2.67 -15.09
N ALA A 134 15.49 3.44 -16.15
CA ALA A 134 16.74 4.20 -16.25
C ALA A 134 16.82 5.34 -15.23
N SER A 135 15.67 5.89 -14.82
CA SER A 135 15.54 6.94 -13.83
C SER A 135 14.15 6.89 -13.18
N TYR A 136 14.01 7.56 -12.03
CA TYR A 136 12.77 7.63 -11.25
C TYR A 136 12.48 9.07 -10.85
N GLY A 137 11.29 9.31 -10.32
CA GLY A 137 10.84 10.61 -9.83
C GLY A 137 9.88 11.34 -10.76
N PHE A 138 9.24 10.63 -11.71
CA PHE A 138 8.27 11.21 -12.65
C PHE A 138 7.33 10.13 -13.23
N PRO A 139 6.18 10.50 -13.81
CA PRO A 139 5.20 9.54 -14.33
C PRO A 139 5.76 8.65 -15.44
N GLN A 140 5.67 7.32 -15.28
CA GLN A 140 6.15 6.34 -16.26
C GLN A 140 5.33 5.06 -16.31
N SER A 141 4.42 4.82 -15.36
CA SER A 141 3.64 3.59 -15.25
C SER A 141 2.23 3.72 -15.83
N ASN A 142 1.47 2.63 -15.78
CA ASN A 142 0.05 2.56 -16.10
C ASN A 142 -0.81 2.52 -14.82
N GLY A 143 -0.55 3.40 -13.85
CA GLY A 143 -1.27 3.51 -12.59
C GLY A 143 -0.52 2.98 -11.37
N CYS A 144 0.45 2.08 -11.56
CA CYS A 144 1.26 1.56 -10.45
C CYS A 144 2.24 2.61 -9.90
N VAL A 145 2.70 2.39 -8.68
CA VAL A 145 3.83 3.09 -8.06
C VAL A 145 5.07 2.21 -8.20
N GLU A 146 5.91 2.53 -9.18
CA GLU A 146 7.13 1.79 -9.48
C GLU A 146 8.31 2.33 -8.68
N LEU A 147 9.08 1.43 -8.09
CA LEU A 147 10.27 1.73 -7.29
C LEU A 147 11.51 1.05 -7.87
N PRO A 148 12.73 1.57 -7.57
CA PRO A 148 13.94 0.79 -7.73
C PRO A 148 13.80 -0.56 -7.03
N ILE A 149 14.31 -1.64 -7.64
CA ILE A 149 14.10 -3.04 -7.16
C ILE A 149 14.49 -3.20 -5.68
N GLU A 150 15.65 -2.69 -5.28
CA GLU A 150 16.15 -2.77 -3.90
C GLU A 150 15.28 -1.95 -2.92
N ALA A 151 14.79 -0.79 -3.35
CA ALA A 151 13.87 0.01 -2.57
C ALA A 151 12.52 -0.71 -2.40
N ALA A 152 12.00 -1.31 -3.48
CA ALA A 152 10.77 -2.09 -3.43
C ALA A 152 10.89 -3.29 -2.48
N HIS A 153 12.04 -4.00 -2.46
CA HIS A 153 12.33 -5.05 -1.49
C HIS A 153 12.24 -4.53 -0.05
N THR A 154 12.89 -3.40 0.20
CA THR A 154 12.89 -2.76 1.52
C THR A 154 11.48 -2.37 1.95
N VAL A 155 10.73 -1.69 1.08
CA VAL A 155 9.33 -1.27 1.31
C VAL A 155 8.44 -2.48 1.54
N PHE A 156 8.56 -3.53 0.72
CA PHE A 156 7.81 -4.77 0.89
C PHE A 156 8.05 -5.42 2.27
N GLY A 157 9.28 -5.40 2.76
CA GLY A 157 9.62 -5.93 4.09
C GLY A 157 9.05 -5.11 5.25
N MET A 158 8.75 -3.83 5.01
CA MET A 158 8.18 -2.93 6.02
C MET A 158 6.65 -2.97 6.08
N LEU A 159 5.99 -3.27 4.95
CA LEU A 159 4.53 -3.22 4.79
C LEU A 159 3.86 -4.56 5.08
N ARG A 160 2.56 -4.50 5.40
CA ARG A 160 1.67 -5.65 5.66
C ARG A 160 0.34 -5.46 4.93
N LEU A 161 -0.47 -6.52 4.89
CA LEU A 161 -1.88 -6.40 4.50
C LEU A 161 -2.59 -5.41 5.41
N GLY A 162 -3.41 -4.55 4.84
CA GLY A 162 -4.15 -3.52 5.55
C GLY A 162 -3.40 -2.22 5.80
N ASP A 163 -2.07 -2.17 5.68
CA ASP A 163 -1.32 -0.90 5.75
C ASP A 163 -1.81 0.06 4.65
N ILE A 164 -1.80 1.34 4.96
CA ILE A 164 -2.37 2.36 4.09
C ILE A 164 -1.34 2.88 3.08
N VAL A 165 -1.80 3.03 1.84
CA VAL A 165 -1.14 3.80 0.77
C VAL A 165 -1.94 5.08 0.56
N TRP A 166 -1.33 6.22 0.82
CA TRP A 166 -1.93 7.54 0.61
C TRP A 166 -1.24 8.22 -0.58
N VAL A 167 -1.98 8.39 -1.67
CA VAL A 167 -1.52 9.04 -2.91
C VAL A 167 -2.01 10.49 -2.95
N THR A 168 -1.08 11.46 -3.14
CA THR A 168 -1.35 12.91 -3.11
C THR A 168 -0.66 13.67 -4.25
#